data_6b3d58d13e16cab19ecf4fab319186cb
#
_entry.id   6b3d58d13e16cab19ecf4fab319186cb
#
_cell.length_a   1.000
_cell.length_b   1.000
_cell.length_c   1.000
_cell.angle_alpha   90.00
_cell.angle_beta   90.00
_cell.angle_gamma   90.00
#
_symmetry.space_group_name_H-M   'P 1'
#
loop_
_entity.id
_entity.type
_entity.pdbx_description
1 polymer ?
#
loop_
_entity_poly.entity_id
_entity_poly.type
_entity_poly.pdbx_seq_one_letter_code
_entity_poly.pdbx_strand_id
1 'polypeptide(L)'
;VNWELARQVGIASASWGTEDPAPSAEDRRGFDEAVRVAELQVAGFTGLEAPSDIPRVEAVRRGQWVQANIEGLRALLEPAAAKIGDAIATAQRDAVPEQAQAGVAQMLGQVSPLLLGAQVGTVLGTLAQQVLGQYDIAVPRPDGAGSLLFVVPNIARFEEEWSLDPIDFRTWIAIHEVTHRFEFARPWALTRFRELIDDFTSTLTLDVEELQQRLASLDPSNPEGMQE
;
A
#
# COMPACT_ATOMS: atom_id res chain seq x y z
N VAL A 1 1.86 -4.17 -14.65
CA VAL A 1 0.79 -4.40 -13.66
C VAL A 1 -0.50 -3.76 -14.15
N ASN A 2 -1.62 -4.44 -14.04
CA ASN A 2 -2.94 -3.83 -14.27
C ASN A 2 -3.41 -3.13 -12.98
N TRP A 3 -3.12 -1.84 -12.87
CA TRP A 3 -3.40 -1.04 -11.68
C TRP A 3 -4.90 -0.84 -11.41
N GLU A 4 -5.72 -0.81 -12.46
CA GLU A 4 -7.18 -0.72 -12.28
C GLU A 4 -7.75 -2.01 -11.68
N LEU A 5 -7.28 -3.16 -12.15
CA LEU A 5 -7.63 -4.44 -11.53
C LEU A 5 -7.12 -4.52 -10.09
N ALA A 6 -5.88 -4.07 -9.83
CA ALA A 6 -5.32 -4.00 -8.48
C ALA A 6 -6.21 -3.16 -7.55
N ARG A 7 -6.67 -2.01 -8.02
CA ARG A 7 -7.60 -1.16 -7.27
C ARG A 7 -8.92 -1.86 -6.97
N GLN A 8 -9.53 -2.48 -7.97
CA GLN A 8 -10.82 -3.17 -7.82
C GLN A 8 -10.72 -4.36 -6.86
N VAL A 9 -9.72 -5.22 -7.05
CA VAL A 9 -9.47 -6.37 -6.18
C VAL A 9 -9.14 -5.91 -4.76
N GLY A 10 -8.30 -4.87 -4.62
CA GLY A 10 -7.92 -4.34 -3.32
C GLY A 10 -9.12 -3.80 -2.53
N ILE A 11 -10.00 -3.03 -3.17
CA ILE A 11 -11.22 -2.52 -2.54
C ILE A 11 -12.16 -3.68 -2.15
N ALA A 12 -12.33 -4.67 -3.01
CA ALA A 12 -13.15 -5.83 -2.73
C ALA A 12 -12.58 -6.68 -1.58
N SER A 13 -11.27 -6.92 -1.58
CA SER A 13 -10.57 -7.67 -0.53
C SER A 13 -10.56 -6.94 0.81
N ALA A 14 -10.49 -5.61 0.80
CA ALA A 14 -10.49 -4.78 2.01
C ALA A 14 -11.76 -4.94 2.87
N SER A 15 -12.89 -5.30 2.26
CA SER A 15 -14.17 -5.55 2.93
C SER A 15 -14.56 -7.02 2.97
N TRP A 16 -13.69 -7.94 2.55
CA TRP A 16 -14.02 -9.36 2.52
C TRP A 16 -14.21 -9.92 3.93
N GLY A 17 -15.41 -10.49 4.17
CA GLY A 17 -15.78 -11.12 5.44
C GLY A 17 -16.00 -10.15 6.60
N THR A 18 -16.03 -8.83 6.34
CA THR A 18 -16.20 -7.81 7.38
C THR A 18 -16.95 -6.59 6.84
N GLU A 19 -17.67 -5.89 7.71
CA GLU A 19 -18.30 -4.63 7.35
C GLU A 19 -17.27 -3.51 7.22
N ASP A 20 -17.47 -2.63 6.25
CA ASP A 20 -16.62 -1.46 5.98
C ASP A 20 -17.47 -0.17 6.01
N PRO A 21 -18.01 0.22 7.19
CA PRO A 21 -18.90 1.36 7.32
C PRO A 21 -18.18 2.68 7.01
N ALA A 22 -18.92 3.63 6.47
CA ALA A 22 -18.40 4.96 6.24
C ALA A 22 -18.21 5.71 7.57
N PRO A 23 -17.10 6.46 7.75
CA PRO A 23 -16.88 7.28 8.91
C PRO A 23 -18.01 8.31 9.13
N SER A 24 -18.43 8.47 10.35
CA SER A 24 -19.44 9.46 10.76
C SER A 24 -18.85 10.90 10.77
N ALA A 25 -19.70 11.89 10.92
CA ALA A 25 -19.26 13.26 11.13
C ALA A 25 -18.57 13.45 12.51
N GLU A 26 -18.92 12.60 13.48
CA GLU A 26 -18.30 12.59 14.80
C GLU A 26 -16.88 12.03 14.73
N ASP A 27 -16.66 10.92 14.00
CA ASP A 27 -15.33 10.37 13.79
C ASP A 27 -14.39 11.41 13.16
N ARG A 28 -14.86 12.11 12.12
CA ARG A 28 -14.05 13.14 11.46
C ARG A 28 -13.65 14.26 12.43
N ARG A 29 -14.60 14.77 13.21
CA ARG A 29 -14.29 15.82 14.20
C ARG A 29 -13.37 15.32 15.31
N GLY A 30 -13.58 14.07 15.76
CA GLY A 30 -12.74 13.45 16.79
C GLY A 30 -11.29 13.31 16.35
N PHE A 31 -11.02 12.89 15.11
CA PHE A 31 -9.65 12.81 14.58
C PHE A 31 -9.05 14.18 14.30
N ASP A 32 -9.83 15.16 13.84
CA ASP A 32 -9.34 16.55 13.73
C ASP A 32 -8.87 17.10 15.07
N GLU A 33 -9.59 16.82 16.15
CA GLU A 33 -9.24 17.24 17.50
C GLU A 33 -8.04 16.45 18.04
N ALA A 34 -8.04 15.13 17.88
CA ALA A 34 -6.94 14.27 18.31
C ALA A 34 -5.61 14.68 17.66
N VAL A 35 -5.61 15.01 16.36
CA VAL A 35 -4.41 15.47 15.64
C VAL A 35 -3.91 16.80 16.20
N ARG A 36 -4.80 17.77 16.50
CA ARG A 36 -4.37 19.03 17.11
C ARG A 36 -3.73 18.83 18.49
N VAL A 37 -4.32 17.96 19.30
CA VAL A 37 -3.75 17.61 20.61
C VAL A 37 -2.40 16.92 20.44
N ALA A 38 -2.31 15.96 19.50
CA ALA A 38 -1.08 15.24 19.19
C ALA A 38 0.05 16.18 18.74
N GLU A 39 -0.23 17.17 17.87
CA GLU A 39 0.77 18.15 17.46
C GLU A 39 1.36 18.92 18.63
N LEU A 40 0.51 19.37 19.56
CA LEU A 40 0.97 20.05 20.77
C LEU A 40 1.83 19.15 21.66
N GLN A 41 1.42 17.88 21.83
CA GLN A 41 2.15 16.93 22.66
C GLN A 41 3.49 16.55 22.06
N VAL A 42 3.53 16.23 20.75
CA VAL A 42 4.78 15.89 20.04
C VAL A 42 5.74 17.08 20.06
N ALA A 43 5.27 18.29 19.74
CA ALA A 43 6.10 19.50 19.81
C ALA A 43 6.63 19.74 21.22
N GLY A 44 5.78 19.65 22.24
CA GLY A 44 6.16 19.86 23.64
C GLY A 44 7.15 18.82 24.15
N PHE A 45 6.99 17.54 23.78
CA PHE A 45 7.88 16.47 24.19
C PHE A 45 9.24 16.51 23.49
N THR A 46 9.23 16.75 22.18
CA THR A 46 10.45 16.71 21.35
C THR A 46 11.21 18.03 21.33
N GLY A 47 10.56 19.15 21.63
CA GLY A 47 11.10 20.50 21.45
C GLY A 47 11.25 20.90 19.98
N LEU A 48 10.68 20.12 19.05
CA LEU A 48 10.71 20.43 17.63
C LEU A 48 9.59 21.38 17.25
N GLU A 49 9.87 22.28 16.30
CA GLU A 49 8.83 23.10 15.69
C GLU A 49 7.89 22.22 14.86
N ALA A 50 6.58 22.42 15.02
CA ALA A 50 5.59 21.77 14.18
C ALA A 50 5.80 22.19 12.70
N PRO A 51 5.57 21.27 11.75
CA PRO A 51 5.57 21.61 10.34
C PRO A 51 4.59 22.76 10.04
N SER A 52 4.98 23.69 9.19
CA SER A 52 4.22 24.92 8.94
C SER A 52 2.96 24.72 8.09
N ASP A 53 2.89 23.61 7.36
CA ASP A 53 1.72 23.23 6.60
C ASP A 53 0.63 22.64 7.50
N ILE A 54 -0.62 22.80 7.10
CA ILE A 54 -1.76 22.18 7.81
C ILE A 54 -1.99 20.79 7.24
N PRO A 55 -1.89 19.71 8.06
CA PRO A 55 -2.11 18.37 7.56
C PRO A 55 -3.58 18.19 7.17
N ARG A 56 -3.81 17.46 6.11
CA ARG A 56 -5.15 17.01 5.78
C ARG A 56 -5.48 15.75 6.60
N VAL A 57 -6.44 15.89 7.51
CA VAL A 57 -6.91 14.78 8.35
C VAL A 57 -8.09 14.10 7.65
N GLU A 58 -7.98 12.81 7.40
CA GLU A 58 -8.98 12.03 6.71
C GLU A 58 -9.37 10.79 7.52
N ALA A 59 -10.59 10.77 8.05
CA ALA A 59 -11.22 9.57 8.55
C ALA A 59 -11.74 8.77 7.34
N VAL A 60 -11.26 7.55 7.15
CA VAL A 60 -11.50 6.74 5.96
C VAL A 60 -11.99 5.34 6.32
N ARG A 61 -12.66 4.68 5.37
CA ARG A 61 -12.88 3.24 5.41
C ARG A 61 -11.75 2.51 4.67
N ARG A 62 -11.68 1.19 4.84
CA ARG A 62 -10.60 0.35 4.27
C ARG A 62 -10.47 0.50 2.75
N GLY A 63 -11.61 0.47 2.03
CA GLY A 63 -11.59 0.64 0.57
C GLY A 63 -11.07 2.02 0.13
N GLN A 64 -11.29 3.08 0.91
CA GLN A 64 -10.75 4.41 0.64
C GLN A 64 -9.24 4.47 0.92
N TRP A 65 -8.78 3.76 1.96
CA TRP A 65 -7.34 3.62 2.23
C TRP A 65 -6.63 2.91 1.07
N VAL A 66 -7.19 1.82 0.53
CA VAL A 66 -6.67 1.18 -0.68
C VAL A 66 -6.57 2.17 -1.83
N GLN A 67 -7.64 2.93 -2.07
CA GLN A 67 -7.67 3.91 -3.17
C GLN A 67 -6.62 5.01 -2.99
N ALA A 68 -6.38 5.48 -1.77
CA ALA A 68 -5.35 6.50 -1.49
C ALA A 68 -3.93 5.96 -1.72
N ASN A 69 -3.70 4.67 -1.48
CA ASN A 69 -2.37 4.06 -1.55
C ASN A 69 -1.99 3.53 -2.93
N ILE A 70 -2.97 3.22 -3.78
CA ILE A 70 -2.71 2.59 -5.08
C ILE A 70 -1.80 3.43 -5.98
N GLU A 71 -1.95 4.74 -5.99
CA GLU A 71 -1.15 5.66 -6.82
C GLU A 71 0.29 5.78 -6.31
N GLY A 72 0.46 5.85 -4.98
CA GLY A 72 1.79 5.85 -4.35
C GLY A 72 2.53 4.54 -4.64
N LEU A 73 1.83 3.41 -4.50
CA LEU A 73 2.38 2.10 -4.77
C LEU A 73 2.73 1.93 -6.25
N ARG A 74 1.89 2.45 -7.15
CA ARG A 74 2.18 2.49 -8.58
C ARG A 74 3.49 3.22 -8.86
N ALA A 75 3.66 4.42 -8.32
CA ALA A 75 4.87 5.21 -8.53
C ALA A 75 6.14 4.48 -8.06
N LEU A 76 6.03 3.73 -6.95
CA LEU A 76 7.15 2.94 -6.41
C LEU A 76 7.43 1.67 -7.20
N LEU A 77 6.40 0.94 -7.64
CA LEU A 77 6.55 -0.39 -8.23
C LEU A 77 6.65 -0.38 -9.76
N GLU A 78 6.20 0.69 -10.44
CA GLU A 78 6.24 0.75 -11.91
C GLU A 78 7.66 0.54 -12.48
N PRO A 79 8.73 1.16 -11.92
CA PRO A 79 10.10 0.92 -12.39
C PRO A 79 10.57 -0.53 -12.18
N ALA A 80 10.19 -1.16 -11.07
CA ALA A 80 10.51 -2.56 -10.80
C ALA A 80 9.71 -3.49 -11.73
N ALA A 81 8.42 -3.22 -11.92
CA ALA A 81 7.54 -3.99 -12.80
C ALA A 81 8.00 -3.94 -14.27
N ALA A 82 8.55 -2.80 -14.74
CA ALA A 82 9.12 -2.68 -16.06
C ALA A 82 10.36 -3.58 -16.22
N LYS A 83 11.29 -3.56 -15.25
CA LYS A 83 12.48 -4.44 -15.26
C LYS A 83 12.09 -5.92 -15.29
N ILE A 84 11.07 -6.28 -14.53
CA ILE A 84 10.50 -7.62 -14.47
C ILE A 84 9.95 -8.03 -15.84
N GLY A 85 9.18 -7.15 -16.48
CA GLY A 85 8.63 -7.37 -17.80
C GLY A 85 9.72 -7.60 -18.86
N ASP A 86 10.78 -6.79 -18.83
CA ASP A 86 11.91 -6.91 -19.73
C ASP A 86 12.71 -8.21 -19.52
N ALA A 87 12.93 -8.62 -18.27
CA ALA A 87 13.58 -9.87 -17.93
C ALA A 87 12.79 -11.09 -18.42
N ILE A 88 11.47 -11.11 -18.21
CA ILE A 88 10.59 -12.16 -18.72
C ILE A 88 10.63 -12.20 -20.25
N ALA A 89 10.53 -11.05 -20.92
CA ALA A 89 10.58 -10.99 -22.39
C ALA A 89 11.91 -11.47 -22.96
N THR A 90 13.01 -11.26 -22.24
CA THR A 90 14.35 -11.74 -22.65
C THR A 90 14.47 -13.25 -22.47
N ALA A 91 14.10 -13.78 -21.32
CA ALA A 91 14.14 -15.21 -21.04
C ALA A 91 13.25 -16.02 -22.01
N GLN A 92 12.13 -15.46 -22.44
CA GLN A 92 11.24 -16.10 -23.41
C GLN A 92 11.83 -16.18 -24.82
N ARG A 93 12.60 -15.18 -25.24
CA ARG A 93 13.30 -15.23 -26.54
C ARG A 93 14.30 -16.37 -26.60
N ASP A 94 14.90 -16.73 -25.47
CA ASP A 94 15.92 -17.77 -25.41
C ASP A 94 15.33 -19.18 -25.25
N ALA A 95 14.11 -19.31 -24.69
CA ALA A 95 13.51 -20.59 -24.32
C ALA A 95 12.49 -21.16 -25.31
N VAL A 96 11.92 -20.35 -26.23
CA VAL A 96 10.81 -20.74 -27.09
C VAL A 96 11.22 -20.76 -28.58
N PRO A 97 10.87 -21.80 -29.34
CA PRO A 97 11.13 -21.84 -30.80
C PRO A 97 10.51 -20.62 -31.51
N GLU A 98 11.20 -20.07 -32.48
CA GLU A 98 10.90 -18.82 -33.19
C GLU A 98 9.42 -18.75 -33.69
N GLN A 99 8.89 -19.90 -34.13
CA GLN A 99 7.51 -20.01 -34.64
C GLN A 99 6.41 -19.90 -33.56
N ALA A 100 6.73 -20.19 -32.29
CA ALA A 100 5.80 -20.14 -31.17
C ALA A 100 5.98 -18.86 -30.32
N GLN A 101 7.10 -18.16 -30.46
CA GLN A 101 7.45 -16.99 -29.65
C GLN A 101 6.38 -15.89 -29.67
N ALA A 102 5.83 -15.58 -30.85
CA ALA A 102 4.84 -14.51 -30.98
C ALA A 102 3.54 -14.81 -30.22
N GLY A 103 3.04 -16.05 -30.28
CA GLY A 103 1.80 -16.46 -29.60
C GLY A 103 1.96 -16.51 -28.08
N VAL A 104 3.07 -17.07 -27.60
CA VAL A 104 3.38 -17.16 -26.16
C VAL A 104 3.64 -15.77 -25.58
N ALA A 105 4.42 -14.94 -26.26
CA ALA A 105 4.66 -13.55 -25.82
C ALA A 105 3.38 -12.73 -25.76
N GLN A 106 2.49 -12.88 -26.73
CA GLN A 106 1.20 -12.19 -26.73
C GLN A 106 0.30 -12.64 -25.56
N MET A 107 0.22 -13.95 -25.32
CA MET A 107 -0.58 -14.49 -24.21
C MET A 107 -0.05 -14.04 -22.86
N LEU A 108 1.25 -14.14 -22.62
CA LEU A 108 1.88 -13.72 -21.36
C LEU A 108 1.83 -12.22 -21.19
N GLY A 109 1.99 -11.43 -22.26
CA GLY A 109 1.82 -9.97 -22.22
C GLY A 109 0.41 -9.53 -21.80
N GLN A 110 -0.61 -10.35 -22.05
CA GLN A 110 -1.98 -10.06 -21.64
C GLN A 110 -2.31 -10.57 -20.22
N VAL A 111 -1.82 -11.77 -19.86
CA VAL A 111 -2.19 -12.45 -18.62
C VAL A 111 -1.35 -11.98 -17.43
N SER A 112 -0.03 -11.78 -17.61
CA SER A 112 0.86 -11.40 -16.51
C SER A 112 0.46 -10.08 -15.83
N PRO A 113 0.09 -8.99 -16.54
CA PRO A 113 -0.35 -7.77 -15.89
C PRO A 113 -1.62 -7.93 -15.06
N LEU A 114 -2.52 -8.85 -15.46
CA LEU A 114 -3.75 -9.15 -14.74
C LEU A 114 -3.46 -9.91 -13.45
N LEU A 115 -2.63 -10.94 -13.51
CA LEU A 115 -2.23 -11.73 -12.33
C LEU A 115 -1.50 -10.85 -11.31
N LEU A 116 -0.53 -10.07 -11.75
CA LEU A 116 0.18 -9.14 -10.87
C LEU A 116 -0.76 -8.07 -10.30
N GLY A 117 -1.69 -7.56 -11.09
CA GLY A 117 -2.70 -6.63 -10.61
C GLY A 117 -3.58 -7.24 -9.52
N ALA A 118 -4.06 -8.47 -9.72
CA ALA A 118 -4.85 -9.18 -8.71
C ALA A 118 -4.07 -9.44 -7.42
N GLN A 119 -2.79 -9.86 -7.52
CA GLN A 119 -1.93 -10.10 -6.36
C GLN A 119 -1.68 -8.81 -5.56
N VAL A 120 -1.28 -7.73 -6.23
CA VAL A 120 -1.07 -6.42 -5.60
C VAL A 120 -2.37 -5.95 -4.93
N GLY A 121 -3.51 -6.09 -5.59
CA GLY A 121 -4.81 -5.74 -5.03
C GLY A 121 -5.13 -6.56 -3.78
N THR A 122 -4.91 -7.88 -3.81
CA THR A 122 -5.16 -8.77 -2.66
C THR A 122 -4.29 -8.37 -1.46
N VAL A 123 -2.99 -8.14 -1.69
CA VAL A 123 -2.07 -7.70 -0.63
C VAL A 123 -2.52 -6.37 -0.03
N LEU A 124 -2.84 -5.37 -0.86
CA LEU A 124 -3.34 -4.08 -0.38
C LEU A 124 -4.64 -4.20 0.40
N GLY A 125 -5.58 -5.03 -0.08
CA GLY A 125 -6.85 -5.26 0.60
C GLY A 125 -6.65 -5.93 1.97
N THR A 126 -5.73 -6.89 2.05
CA THR A 126 -5.37 -7.56 3.32
C THR A 126 -4.71 -6.57 4.29
N LEU A 127 -3.78 -5.74 3.81
CA LEU A 127 -3.16 -4.69 4.63
C LEU A 127 -4.20 -3.68 5.12
N ALA A 128 -5.15 -3.29 4.27
CA ALA A 128 -6.22 -2.37 4.62
C ALA A 128 -7.10 -2.85 5.79
N GLN A 129 -7.17 -4.17 6.05
CA GLN A 129 -7.88 -4.74 7.20
C GLN A 129 -7.10 -4.63 8.51
N GLN A 130 -5.81 -4.27 8.48
CA GLN A 130 -4.91 -4.24 9.64
C GLN A 130 -4.49 -2.82 10.03
N VAL A 131 -4.39 -1.92 9.07
CA VAL A 131 -3.88 -0.55 9.28
C VAL A 131 -4.87 0.26 10.11
N LEU A 132 -4.37 0.92 11.15
CA LEU A 132 -5.15 1.85 12.00
C LEU A 132 -5.03 3.28 11.50
N GLY A 133 -3.81 3.73 11.25
CA GLY A 133 -3.51 5.06 10.74
C GLY A 133 -2.39 5.03 9.71
N GLN A 134 -2.18 6.16 9.05
CA GLN A 134 -1.07 6.35 8.12
C GLN A 134 -0.79 7.83 7.90
N TYR A 135 0.46 8.24 8.10
CA TYR A 135 0.97 9.45 7.52
C TYR A 135 1.39 9.18 6.06
N ASP A 136 0.71 9.81 5.13
CA ASP A 136 0.95 9.57 3.70
C ASP A 136 2.12 10.40 3.17
N ILE A 137 3.26 9.76 3.00
CA ILE A 137 4.50 10.31 2.43
C ILE A 137 4.75 9.87 0.99
N ALA A 138 3.97 8.91 0.50
CA ALA A 138 4.26 8.24 -0.76
C ALA A 138 3.87 9.06 -1.99
N VAL A 139 2.88 9.95 -1.87
CA VAL A 139 2.40 10.76 -2.99
C VAL A 139 2.84 12.20 -2.81
N PRO A 140 3.81 12.69 -3.63
CA PRO A 140 4.10 14.12 -3.70
C PRO A 140 2.85 14.88 -4.16
N ARG A 141 2.23 15.64 -3.26
CA ARG A 141 1.08 16.49 -3.61
C ARG A 141 1.57 17.87 -4.01
N PRO A 142 0.88 18.55 -4.93
CA PRO A 142 1.26 19.90 -5.37
C PRO A 142 1.30 20.93 -4.23
N ASP A 143 0.51 20.71 -3.19
CA ASP A 143 0.41 21.56 -2.00
C ASP A 143 1.43 21.21 -0.90
N GLY A 144 2.21 20.13 -1.09
CA GLY A 144 3.27 19.72 -0.15
C GLY A 144 2.77 19.18 1.19
N ALA A 145 1.49 19.28 1.49
CA ALA A 145 0.91 18.80 2.75
C ALA A 145 0.68 17.28 2.69
N GLY A 146 1.28 16.56 3.61
CA GLY A 146 0.99 15.14 3.82
C GLY A 146 -0.44 14.94 4.36
N SER A 147 -1.07 13.81 4.03
CA SER A 147 -2.34 13.41 4.63
C SER A 147 -2.13 12.49 5.81
N LEU A 148 -2.96 12.67 6.84
CA LEU A 148 -3.09 11.75 7.96
C LEU A 148 -4.38 10.96 7.74
N LEU A 149 -4.26 9.67 7.46
CA LEU A 149 -5.38 8.77 7.22
C LEU A 149 -5.66 7.97 8.49
N PHE A 150 -6.94 7.87 8.89
CA PHE A 150 -7.38 7.05 10.02
C PHE A 150 -8.44 6.06 9.53
N VAL A 151 -8.15 4.75 9.62
CA VAL A 151 -9.03 3.68 9.12
C VAL A 151 -10.04 3.33 10.21
N VAL A 152 -11.14 4.08 10.26
CA VAL A 152 -12.13 4.06 11.33
C VAL A 152 -12.68 2.65 11.63
N PRO A 153 -13.04 1.81 10.65
CA PRO A 153 -13.56 0.47 10.95
C PRO A 153 -12.55 -0.44 11.66
N ASN A 154 -11.24 -0.25 11.43
CA ASN A 154 -10.20 -1.01 12.13
C ASN A 154 -10.00 -0.50 13.55
N ILE A 155 -10.00 0.82 13.70
CA ILE A 155 -9.87 1.48 15.01
C ILE A 155 -11.02 1.06 15.91
N ALA A 156 -12.26 1.17 15.43
CA ALA A 156 -13.45 0.77 16.20
C ALA A 156 -13.43 -0.72 16.58
N ARG A 157 -13.01 -1.60 15.64
CA ARG A 157 -12.84 -3.02 15.94
C ARG A 157 -11.81 -3.25 17.04
N PHE A 158 -10.68 -2.56 16.97
CA PHE A 158 -9.60 -2.70 17.95
C PHE A 158 -10.02 -2.15 19.33
N GLU A 159 -10.74 -1.01 19.36
CA GLU A 159 -11.34 -0.44 20.58
C GLU A 159 -12.27 -1.45 21.27
N GLU A 160 -13.13 -2.11 20.51
CA GLU A 160 -14.07 -3.12 21.02
C GLU A 160 -13.35 -4.39 21.50
N GLU A 161 -12.46 -4.95 20.67
CA GLU A 161 -11.73 -6.20 20.95
C GLU A 161 -10.90 -6.11 22.24
N TRP A 162 -10.26 -4.96 22.46
CA TRP A 162 -9.37 -4.74 23.60
C TRP A 162 -10.00 -3.91 24.73
N SER A 163 -11.29 -3.56 24.62
CA SER A 163 -12.03 -2.74 25.61
C SER A 163 -11.30 -1.44 25.95
N LEU A 164 -10.79 -0.75 24.94
CA LEU A 164 -10.05 0.51 25.10
C LEU A 164 -10.96 1.70 25.20
N ASP A 165 -10.53 2.74 25.95
CA ASP A 165 -11.19 4.04 25.88
C ASP A 165 -10.97 4.66 24.48
N PRO A 166 -12.04 4.99 23.75
CA PRO A 166 -11.90 5.50 22.38
C PRO A 166 -11.16 6.84 22.30
N ILE A 167 -11.29 7.72 23.28
CA ILE A 167 -10.62 9.02 23.26
C ILE A 167 -9.13 8.84 23.43
N ASP A 168 -8.72 8.05 24.42
CA ASP A 168 -7.31 7.78 24.70
C ASP A 168 -6.64 7.04 23.56
N PHE A 169 -7.31 6.00 23.01
CA PHE A 169 -6.74 5.20 21.94
C PHE A 169 -6.60 5.98 20.63
N ARG A 170 -7.62 6.74 20.23
CA ARG A 170 -7.56 7.60 19.05
C ARG A 170 -6.51 8.70 19.18
N THR A 171 -6.36 9.26 20.37
CA THR A 171 -5.28 10.20 20.66
C THR A 171 -3.90 9.55 20.52
N TRP A 172 -3.75 8.32 21.01
CA TRP A 172 -2.49 7.57 20.87
C TRP A 172 -2.14 7.31 19.41
N ILE A 173 -3.11 6.88 18.58
CA ILE A 173 -2.91 6.71 17.13
C ILE A 173 -2.53 8.04 16.48
N ALA A 174 -3.23 9.13 16.83
CA ALA A 174 -2.93 10.45 16.31
C ALA A 174 -1.49 10.91 16.66
N ILE A 175 -1.03 10.65 17.90
CA ILE A 175 0.35 10.92 18.31
C ILE A 175 1.34 10.12 17.44
N HIS A 176 1.05 8.85 17.17
CA HIS A 176 1.89 8.00 16.32
C HIS A 176 2.05 8.59 14.92
N GLU A 177 0.95 8.90 14.26
CA GLU A 177 0.96 9.43 12.89
C GLU A 177 1.54 10.86 12.79
N VAL A 178 1.26 11.69 13.78
CA VAL A 178 1.84 13.03 13.88
C VAL A 178 3.35 12.96 14.13
N THR A 179 3.83 11.97 14.88
CA THR A 179 5.28 11.78 15.07
C THR A 179 5.95 11.54 13.71
N HIS A 180 5.38 10.69 12.86
CA HIS A 180 5.89 10.50 11.50
C HIS A 180 5.88 11.80 10.69
N ARG A 181 4.84 12.61 10.83
CA ARG A 181 4.81 13.94 10.18
C ARG A 181 5.97 14.84 10.62
N PHE A 182 6.30 14.84 11.91
CA PHE A 182 7.45 15.60 12.43
C PHE A 182 8.78 15.04 11.94
N GLU A 183 8.94 13.71 11.86
CA GLU A 183 10.12 13.04 11.34
C GLU A 183 10.35 13.39 9.86
N PHE A 184 9.34 13.21 9.02
CA PHE A 184 9.45 13.42 7.59
C PHE A 184 9.37 14.91 7.14
N ALA A 185 9.00 15.81 8.04
CA ALA A 185 9.20 17.24 7.83
C ALA A 185 10.69 17.64 7.83
N ARG A 186 11.59 16.72 8.26
CA ARG A 186 13.05 16.94 8.18
C ARG A 186 13.55 16.48 6.81
N PRO A 187 14.10 17.41 6.00
CA PRO A 187 14.51 17.08 4.62
C PRO A 187 15.44 15.87 4.51
N TRP A 188 16.37 15.72 5.45
CA TRP A 188 17.32 14.61 5.47
C TRP A 188 16.63 13.24 5.71
N ALA A 189 15.59 13.20 6.55
CA ALA A 189 14.87 11.96 6.86
C ALA A 189 14.07 11.48 5.64
N LEU A 190 13.36 12.40 4.99
CA LEU A 190 12.61 12.08 3.75
C LEU A 190 13.57 11.66 2.62
N THR A 191 14.69 12.35 2.45
CA THR A 191 15.69 12.00 1.45
C THR A 191 16.25 10.60 1.72
N ARG A 192 16.64 10.32 2.97
CA ARG A 192 17.18 9.01 3.34
C ARG A 192 16.16 7.88 3.17
N PHE A 193 14.91 8.13 3.51
CA PHE A 193 13.83 7.16 3.29
C PHE A 193 13.66 6.82 1.80
N ARG A 194 13.66 7.83 0.93
CA ARG A 194 13.57 7.61 -0.53
C ARG A 194 14.77 6.86 -1.08
N GLU A 195 15.99 7.21 -0.66
CA GLU A 195 17.20 6.47 -1.04
C GLU A 195 17.10 4.99 -0.66
N LEU A 196 16.61 4.68 0.55
CA LEU A 196 16.44 3.29 1.01
C LEU A 196 15.40 2.53 0.19
N ILE A 197 14.31 3.18 -0.22
CA ILE A 197 13.33 2.59 -1.12
C ILE A 197 13.94 2.33 -2.50
N ASP A 198 14.68 3.29 -3.04
CA ASP A 198 15.33 3.16 -4.34
C ASP A 198 16.39 2.04 -4.30
N ASP A 199 17.20 1.96 -3.25
CA ASP A 199 18.15 0.88 -3.02
C ASP A 199 17.42 -0.47 -2.96
N PHE A 200 16.38 -0.59 -2.15
CA PHE A 200 15.60 -1.82 -2.01
C PHE A 200 14.98 -2.24 -3.36
N THR A 201 14.32 -1.33 -4.05
CA THR A 201 13.70 -1.65 -5.35
C THR A 201 14.71 -1.98 -6.44
N SER A 202 15.93 -1.41 -6.35
CA SER A 202 17.02 -1.73 -7.28
C SER A 202 17.58 -3.14 -7.09
N THR A 203 17.52 -3.67 -5.86
CA THR A 203 18.00 -5.03 -5.52
C THR A 203 16.96 -6.11 -5.79
N LEU A 204 15.71 -5.74 -6.11
CA LEU A 204 14.69 -6.71 -6.51
C LEU A 204 15.09 -7.34 -7.84
N THR A 205 15.72 -8.50 -7.76
CA THR A 205 15.99 -9.37 -8.91
C THR A 205 14.92 -10.44 -8.94
N LEU A 206 14.28 -10.62 -10.08
CA LEU A 206 13.46 -11.81 -10.31
C LEU A 206 14.37 -12.96 -10.70
N ASP A 207 14.30 -14.03 -9.94
CA ASP A 207 14.78 -15.31 -10.40
C ASP A 207 13.82 -15.85 -11.46
N VAL A 208 14.17 -15.60 -12.72
CA VAL A 208 13.34 -15.99 -13.87
C VAL A 208 13.29 -17.52 -13.97
N GLU A 209 14.32 -18.23 -13.50
CA GLU A 209 14.38 -19.69 -13.52
C GLU A 209 13.39 -20.27 -12.48
N GLU A 210 13.32 -19.70 -11.27
CA GLU A 210 12.35 -20.09 -10.26
C GLU A 210 10.91 -19.79 -10.74
N LEU A 211 10.68 -18.63 -11.38
CA LEU A 211 9.38 -18.29 -11.94
C LEU A 211 8.96 -19.26 -13.06
N GLN A 212 9.88 -19.64 -13.93
CA GLN A 212 9.63 -20.63 -14.99
C GLN A 212 9.33 -22.01 -14.42
N GLN A 213 10.06 -22.44 -13.38
CA GLN A 213 9.80 -23.71 -12.69
C GLN A 213 8.40 -23.72 -12.04
N ARG A 214 8.02 -22.63 -11.38
CA ARG A 214 6.66 -22.49 -10.80
C ARG A 214 5.58 -22.47 -11.87
N LEU A 215 5.80 -21.76 -12.99
CA LEU A 215 4.85 -21.77 -14.11
C LEU A 215 4.77 -23.14 -14.80
N ALA A 216 5.87 -23.86 -14.91
CA ALA A 216 5.88 -25.22 -15.46
C ALA A 216 5.21 -26.25 -14.53
N SER A 217 5.22 -25.99 -13.22
CA SER A 217 4.50 -26.83 -12.23
C SER A 217 2.99 -26.57 -12.21
N LEU A 218 2.53 -25.45 -12.76
CA LEU A 218 1.10 -25.14 -12.99
C LEU A 218 0.60 -25.81 -14.29
N ASP A 219 0.81 -27.12 -14.43
CA ASP A 219 0.25 -27.88 -15.56
C ASP A 219 -1.27 -27.94 -15.43
N PRO A 220 -2.03 -27.32 -16.37
CA PRO A 220 -3.50 -27.35 -16.33
C PRO A 220 -4.10 -28.76 -16.42
N SER A 221 -3.28 -29.74 -16.80
CA SER A 221 -3.69 -31.14 -16.91
C SER A 221 -3.49 -31.95 -15.62
N ASN A 222 -2.88 -31.36 -14.56
CA ASN A 222 -2.67 -32.00 -13.27
C ASN A 222 -3.30 -31.20 -12.11
N PRO A 223 -4.59 -31.45 -11.78
CA PRO A 223 -5.29 -30.72 -10.71
C PRO A 223 -4.80 -31.05 -9.28
N GLU A 224 -3.95 -32.07 -9.08
CA GLU A 224 -3.43 -32.42 -7.75
C GLU A 224 -2.26 -31.54 -7.29
N GLY A 225 -1.58 -30.84 -8.20
CA GLY A 225 -0.49 -29.90 -7.88
C GLY A 225 -0.93 -28.53 -7.37
N MET A 226 -2.23 -28.23 -7.27
CA MET A 226 -2.76 -26.95 -6.80
C MET A 226 -3.15 -26.92 -5.31
N GLN A 227 -2.78 -27.92 -4.51
CA GLN A 227 -3.16 -28.03 -3.09
C GLN A 227 -1.99 -28.01 -2.09
N GLU A 228 -0.77 -27.65 -2.51
CA GLU A 228 0.35 -27.44 -1.58
C GLU A 228 0.77 -25.98 -1.43
#